data_9f57041647b2ad5349a362c16f2be139
#
_entry.id   9f57041647b2ad5349a362c16f2be139
#
_cell.length_a   1.000
_cell.length_b   1.000
_cell.length_c   1.000
_cell.angle_alpha   90.00
_cell.angle_beta   90.00
_cell.angle_gamma   90.00
#
_symmetry.space_group_name_H-M   'P 1'
#
loop_
_entity.id
_entity.type
_entity.pdbx_description
1 polymer ?
#
loop_
_entity_poly.entity_id
_entity_poly.type
_entity_poly.pdbx_seq_one_letter_code
_entity_poly.pdbx_strand_id
1 'polypeptide(L)'
;MKPFEIPSSLVQDVTAAVQENPGVMLRDLAQRFGVTEGAVAQALPAEMHAFAPVEAFDRVWEAMASWQAVTVIACTPGMIMEFKGTLPGGKHGHGMFNLHAENHPLGGHFFVKDLGAICFLSKPFFGLESH
;
A
#
# COMPACT_ATOMS: atom_id res chain seq x y z
N MET A 1 -4.68 5.85 13.90
CA MET A 1 -3.30 5.36 14.02
C MET A 1 -2.38 6.19 13.14
N LYS A 2 -1.25 6.56 13.67
CA LYS A 2 -0.21 7.34 12.96
C LYS A 2 1.14 6.64 13.16
N PRO A 3 1.48 5.67 12.31
CA PRO A 3 2.67 4.84 12.51
C PRO A 3 4.00 5.55 12.27
N PHE A 4 3.99 6.76 11.67
CA PHE A 4 5.19 7.51 11.36
C PHE A 4 5.24 8.83 12.11
N GLU A 5 6.43 9.21 12.57
CA GLU A 5 6.68 10.57 13.02
C GLU A 5 7.02 11.44 11.80
N ILE A 6 6.13 12.37 11.48
CA ILE A 6 6.29 13.27 10.34
C ILE A 6 6.20 14.73 10.78
N PRO A 7 7.05 15.62 10.22
CA PRO A 7 6.96 17.04 10.52
C PRO A 7 5.74 17.65 9.86
N SER A 8 5.21 18.72 10.47
CA SER A 8 4.09 19.48 9.91
C SER A 8 4.39 20.06 8.52
N SER A 9 5.65 20.38 8.24
CA SER A 9 6.08 20.84 6.92
C SER A 9 5.82 19.80 5.83
N LEU A 10 6.05 18.53 6.12
CA LEU A 10 5.75 17.46 5.16
C LEU A 10 4.24 17.39 4.85
N VAL A 11 3.39 17.54 5.86
CA VAL A 11 1.93 17.58 5.67
C VAL A 11 1.54 18.73 4.75
N GLN A 12 2.12 19.93 4.96
CA GLN A 12 1.86 21.10 4.12
C GLN A 12 2.32 20.86 2.68
N ASP A 13 3.54 20.34 2.50
CA ASP A 13 4.14 20.09 1.19
C ASP A 13 3.36 19.04 0.39
N VAL A 14 2.99 17.94 1.03
CA VAL A 14 2.20 16.87 0.41
C VAL A 14 0.79 17.35 0.06
N THR A 15 0.14 18.08 0.95
CA THR A 15 -1.18 18.65 0.69
C THR A 15 -1.14 19.60 -0.52
N ALA A 16 -0.15 20.47 -0.61
CA ALA A 16 0.03 21.37 -1.75
C ALA A 16 0.28 20.60 -3.05
N ALA A 17 1.12 19.57 -3.02
CA ALA A 17 1.44 18.75 -4.19
C ALA A 17 0.21 18.00 -4.73
N VAL A 18 -0.62 17.45 -3.85
CA VAL A 18 -1.86 16.76 -4.23
C VAL A 18 -2.92 17.73 -4.74
N GLN A 19 -3.01 18.94 -4.19
CA GLN A 19 -3.90 19.98 -4.71
C GLN A 19 -3.51 20.42 -6.12
N GLU A 20 -2.22 20.56 -6.39
CA GLU A 20 -1.70 20.92 -7.71
C GLU A 20 -1.88 19.77 -8.72
N ASN A 21 -1.61 18.53 -8.31
CA ASN A 21 -1.75 17.34 -9.13
C ASN A 21 -2.39 16.20 -8.33
N PRO A 22 -3.71 16.04 -8.37
CA PRO A 22 -4.40 14.98 -7.62
C PRO A 22 -3.96 13.57 -7.97
N GLY A 23 -3.47 13.34 -9.19
CA GLY A 23 -2.97 12.06 -9.67
C GLY A 23 -1.50 11.77 -9.33
N VAL A 24 -0.82 12.64 -8.59
CA VAL A 24 0.60 12.43 -8.27
C VAL A 24 0.80 11.14 -7.49
N MET A 25 1.85 10.40 -7.85
CA MET A 25 2.17 9.12 -7.23
C MET A 25 2.88 9.34 -5.89
N LEU A 26 2.54 8.52 -4.88
CA LEU A 26 3.22 8.56 -3.59
C LEU A 26 4.72 8.31 -3.71
N ARG A 27 5.11 7.41 -4.61
CA ARG A 27 6.52 7.13 -4.90
C ARG A 27 7.29 8.38 -5.33
N ASP A 28 6.69 9.18 -6.22
CA ASP A 28 7.33 10.41 -6.71
C ASP A 28 7.46 11.46 -5.59
N LEU A 29 6.44 11.58 -4.75
CA LEU A 29 6.50 12.45 -3.58
C LEU A 29 7.52 11.97 -2.55
N ALA A 30 7.61 10.67 -2.32
CA ALA A 30 8.59 10.07 -1.42
C ALA A 30 10.02 10.40 -1.89
N GLN A 31 10.28 10.24 -3.17
CA GLN A 31 11.57 10.63 -3.78
C GLN A 31 11.84 12.13 -3.65
N ARG A 32 10.85 12.96 -4.01
CA ARG A 32 10.96 14.42 -3.98
C ARG A 32 11.28 14.97 -2.59
N PHE A 33 10.66 14.41 -1.56
CA PHE A 33 10.80 14.88 -0.18
C PHE A 33 11.81 14.07 0.65
N GLY A 34 12.42 13.03 0.08
CA GLY A 34 13.42 12.21 0.77
C GLY A 34 12.85 11.41 1.95
N VAL A 35 11.63 10.92 1.83
CA VAL A 35 10.90 10.17 2.86
C VAL A 35 10.36 8.86 2.32
N THR A 36 9.78 8.03 3.17
CA THR A 36 9.14 6.78 2.73
C THR A 36 7.74 7.05 2.14
N GLU A 37 7.24 6.15 1.31
CA GLU A 37 5.86 6.22 0.81
C GLU A 37 4.84 6.17 1.94
N GLY A 38 5.12 5.40 3.01
CA GLY A 38 4.27 5.37 4.21
C GLY A 38 4.17 6.73 4.92
N ALA A 39 5.28 7.45 5.00
CA ALA A 39 5.28 8.81 5.55
C ALA A 39 4.48 9.77 4.67
N VAL A 40 4.60 9.66 3.34
CA VAL A 40 3.77 10.43 2.39
C VAL A 40 2.29 10.09 2.57
N ALA A 41 1.95 8.80 2.66
CA ALA A 41 0.57 8.37 2.88
C ALA A 41 -0.03 8.98 4.14
N GLN A 42 0.74 9.02 5.25
CA GLN A 42 0.28 9.64 6.49
C GLN A 42 0.14 11.16 6.39
N ALA A 43 0.91 11.79 5.50
CA ALA A 43 0.87 13.24 5.27
C ALA A 43 -0.26 13.69 4.34
N LEU A 44 -0.96 12.77 3.68
CA LEU A 44 -2.11 13.08 2.84
C LEU A 44 -3.25 13.69 3.66
N PRO A 45 -4.18 14.44 3.02
CA PRO A 45 -5.43 14.85 3.66
C PRO A 45 -6.15 13.68 4.35
N ALA A 46 -6.75 13.94 5.50
CA ALA A 46 -7.30 12.89 6.36
C ALA A 46 -8.36 12.01 5.68
N GLU A 47 -9.09 12.57 4.73
CA GLU A 47 -10.11 11.87 3.96
C GLU A 47 -9.53 10.90 2.92
N MET A 48 -8.24 11.00 2.63
CA MET A 48 -7.58 10.20 1.59
C MET A 48 -6.86 8.96 2.12
N HIS A 49 -6.73 8.81 3.44
CA HIS A 49 -5.99 7.67 4.00
C HIS A 49 -6.55 7.18 5.31
N ALA A 50 -6.30 5.92 5.60
CA ALA A 50 -6.49 5.31 6.89
C ALA A 50 -5.44 4.24 7.13
N PHE A 51 -4.97 4.09 8.36
CA PHE A 51 -4.01 3.06 8.74
C PHE A 51 -4.68 1.99 9.59
N ALA A 52 -4.30 0.74 9.37
CA ALA A 52 -4.62 -0.37 10.23
C ALA A 52 -3.34 -0.86 10.95
N PRO A 53 -3.47 -1.46 12.14
CA PRO A 53 -2.33 -2.09 12.78
C PRO A 53 -1.83 -3.28 11.96
N VAL A 54 -0.53 -3.55 12.02
CA VAL A 54 0.08 -4.65 11.24
C VAL A 54 -0.50 -6.02 11.61
N GLU A 55 -1.00 -6.17 12.81
CA GLU A 55 -1.70 -7.36 13.29
C GLU A 55 -3.01 -7.64 12.53
N ALA A 56 -3.53 -6.66 11.81
CA ALA A 56 -4.70 -6.83 10.96
C ALA A 56 -4.37 -7.48 9.59
N PHE A 57 -3.11 -7.80 9.32
CA PHE A 57 -2.66 -8.32 8.02
C PHE A 57 -3.55 -9.46 7.51
N ASP A 58 -3.78 -10.49 8.33
CA ASP A 58 -4.56 -11.67 7.92
C ASP A 58 -5.99 -11.30 7.51
N ARG A 59 -6.63 -10.43 8.29
CA ARG A 59 -8.00 -9.96 8.00
C ARG A 59 -8.05 -9.12 6.72
N VAL A 60 -7.06 -8.27 6.51
CA VAL A 60 -6.97 -7.45 5.30
C VAL A 60 -6.73 -8.34 4.08
N TRP A 61 -5.80 -9.29 4.18
CA TRP A 61 -5.55 -10.24 3.10
C TRP A 61 -6.79 -11.06 2.75
N GLU A 62 -7.45 -11.63 3.75
CA GLU A 62 -8.68 -12.43 3.56
C GLU A 62 -9.79 -11.61 2.88
N ALA A 63 -9.98 -10.36 3.29
CA ALA A 63 -10.94 -9.47 2.64
C ALA A 63 -10.60 -9.24 1.17
N MET A 64 -9.34 -8.91 0.85
CA MET A 64 -8.89 -8.71 -0.53
C MET A 64 -8.97 -9.98 -1.36
N ALA A 65 -8.70 -11.13 -0.77
CA ALA A 65 -8.80 -12.43 -1.47
C ALA A 65 -10.25 -12.80 -1.83
N SER A 66 -11.24 -12.18 -1.19
CA SER A 66 -12.66 -12.34 -1.54
C SER A 66 -13.10 -11.47 -2.72
N TRP A 67 -12.29 -10.52 -3.16
CA TRP A 67 -12.65 -9.62 -4.26
C TRP A 67 -12.52 -10.31 -5.61
N GLN A 68 -13.34 -9.88 -6.58
CA GLN A 68 -13.36 -10.48 -7.93
C GLN A 68 -12.11 -10.20 -8.73
N ALA A 69 -11.52 -9.02 -8.55
CA ALA A 69 -10.30 -8.63 -9.24
C ALA A 69 -9.54 -7.55 -8.46
N VAL A 70 -8.23 -7.65 -8.52
CA VAL A 70 -7.30 -6.67 -7.97
C VAL A 70 -6.16 -6.44 -8.95
N THR A 71 -5.50 -5.31 -8.82
CA THR A 71 -4.16 -5.12 -9.38
C THR A 71 -3.18 -5.08 -8.23
N VAL A 72 -2.29 -6.05 -8.16
CA VAL A 72 -1.19 -6.09 -7.20
C VAL A 72 0.00 -5.39 -7.82
N ILE A 73 0.57 -4.44 -7.11
CA ILE A 73 1.77 -3.72 -7.54
C ILE A 73 2.85 -3.89 -6.48
N ALA A 74 3.97 -4.49 -6.88
CA ALA A 74 5.14 -4.61 -6.02
C ALA A 74 6.24 -3.71 -6.55
N CYS A 75 6.75 -2.83 -5.70
CA CYS A 75 7.76 -1.84 -6.07
C CYS A 75 9.05 -2.05 -5.28
N THR A 76 10.16 -1.98 -5.99
CA THR A 76 11.50 -1.79 -5.44
C THR A 76 12.13 -0.59 -6.12
N PRO A 77 13.29 -0.07 -5.67
CA PRO A 77 13.95 1.02 -6.37
C PRO A 77 14.23 0.74 -7.85
N GLY A 78 14.44 -0.52 -8.21
CA GLY A 78 14.80 -0.91 -9.58
C GLY A 78 13.67 -1.56 -10.38
N MET A 79 12.49 -1.77 -9.80
CA MET A 79 11.46 -2.57 -10.46
C MET A 79 10.06 -2.22 -9.97
N ILE A 80 9.11 -2.21 -10.89
CA ILE A 80 7.68 -2.22 -10.61
C ILE A 80 7.09 -3.44 -11.29
N MET A 81 6.48 -4.33 -10.53
CA MET A 81 5.77 -5.51 -11.06
C MET A 81 4.29 -5.36 -10.81
N GLU A 82 3.50 -5.72 -11.79
CA GLU A 82 2.04 -5.69 -11.71
C GLU A 82 1.46 -7.08 -12.00
N PHE A 83 0.46 -7.45 -11.21
CA PHE A 83 -0.35 -8.63 -11.43
C PHE A 83 -1.83 -8.24 -11.40
N LYS A 84 -2.59 -8.69 -12.38
CA LYS A 84 -4.04 -8.44 -12.46
C LYS A 84 -4.79 -9.76 -12.36
N GLY A 85 -5.70 -9.83 -11.42
CA GLY A 85 -6.51 -11.02 -11.19
C GLY A 85 -7.06 -11.07 -9.77
N THR A 86 -7.33 -12.28 -9.30
CA THR A 86 -7.73 -12.53 -7.92
C THR A 86 -6.52 -12.78 -7.05
N LEU A 87 -6.64 -12.51 -5.73
CA LEU A 87 -5.61 -12.90 -4.79
C LEU A 87 -5.81 -14.34 -4.32
N PRO A 88 -4.74 -15.14 -4.21
CA PRO A 88 -4.81 -16.43 -3.58
C PRO A 88 -4.96 -16.30 -2.07
N GLY A 89 -5.50 -17.32 -1.41
CA GLY A 89 -5.40 -17.47 0.03
C GLY A 89 -3.96 -17.76 0.46
N GLY A 90 -3.73 -17.72 1.77
CA GLY A 90 -2.41 -18.01 2.32
C GLY A 90 -2.48 -18.62 3.70
N LYS A 91 -1.33 -19.12 4.15
CA LYS A 91 -1.15 -19.72 5.48
C LYS A 91 0.18 -19.33 6.09
N HIS A 92 0.17 -19.07 7.38
CA HIS A 92 1.40 -18.90 8.14
C HIS A 92 2.17 -20.22 8.26
N GLY A 93 3.46 -20.16 8.09
CA GLY A 93 4.37 -21.27 8.28
C GLY A 93 5.82 -20.85 8.03
N HIS A 94 6.75 -21.44 8.73
CA HIS A 94 8.20 -21.14 8.61
C HIS A 94 8.54 -19.66 8.77
N GLY A 95 7.81 -18.94 9.63
CA GLY A 95 8.03 -17.51 9.86
C GLY A 95 7.52 -16.58 8.75
N MET A 96 6.75 -17.10 7.80
CA MET A 96 6.23 -16.38 6.65
C MET A 96 4.72 -16.59 6.51
N PHE A 97 4.07 -15.68 5.80
CA PHE A 97 2.73 -15.90 5.25
C PHE A 97 2.90 -16.40 3.81
N ASN A 98 2.51 -17.64 3.55
CA ASN A 98 2.75 -18.32 2.29
C ASN A 98 1.50 -18.32 1.43
N LEU A 99 1.61 -17.83 0.19
CA LEU A 99 0.53 -17.87 -0.77
C LEU A 99 0.49 -19.25 -1.42
N HIS A 100 -0.59 -19.98 -1.16
CA HIS A 100 -0.79 -21.33 -1.69
C HIS A 100 -2.19 -21.46 -2.26
N ALA A 101 -2.28 -21.44 -3.58
CA ALA A 101 -3.45 -21.91 -4.28
C ALA A 101 -2.99 -22.73 -5.47
N GLU A 102 -3.48 -23.97 -5.57
CA GLU A 102 -3.27 -24.78 -6.75
C GLU A 102 -3.78 -24.02 -7.99
N ASN A 103 -2.99 -24.04 -9.05
CA ASN A 103 -3.33 -23.40 -10.32
C ASN A 103 -3.54 -21.89 -10.27
N HIS A 104 -3.03 -21.20 -9.24
CA HIS A 104 -3.04 -19.75 -9.18
C HIS A 104 -1.69 -19.19 -9.65
N PRO A 105 -1.68 -18.20 -10.56
CA PRO A 105 -0.43 -17.67 -11.11
C PRO A 105 0.38 -16.84 -10.09
N LEU A 106 -0.27 -16.28 -9.06
CA LEU A 106 0.42 -15.53 -8.01
C LEU A 106 0.78 -16.44 -6.86
N GLY A 107 2.07 -16.58 -6.63
CA GLY A 107 2.63 -17.28 -5.47
C GLY A 107 3.66 -16.42 -4.77
N GLY A 108 4.13 -16.87 -3.64
CA GLY A 108 5.20 -16.19 -2.92
C GLY A 108 5.03 -16.22 -1.41
N HIS A 109 5.79 -15.38 -0.76
CA HIS A 109 5.89 -15.34 0.69
C HIS A 109 5.97 -13.90 1.18
N PHE A 110 5.23 -13.59 2.27
CA PHE A 110 5.35 -12.33 2.97
C PHE A 110 6.05 -12.53 4.31
N PHE A 111 7.05 -11.72 4.56
CA PHE A 111 7.69 -11.63 5.86
C PHE A 111 6.90 -10.62 6.71
N VAL A 112 5.78 -11.05 7.25
CA VAL A 112 4.85 -10.16 7.97
C VAL A 112 5.52 -9.47 9.16
N LYS A 113 6.52 -10.12 9.77
CA LYS A 113 7.35 -9.51 10.85
C LYS A 113 8.07 -8.24 10.41
N ASP A 114 8.33 -8.09 9.11
CA ASP A 114 9.03 -6.94 8.55
C ASP A 114 8.06 -5.89 7.96
N LEU A 115 6.76 -6.13 8.09
CA LEU A 115 5.73 -5.20 7.64
C LEU A 115 5.71 -3.94 8.51
N GLY A 116 5.99 -2.80 7.90
CA GLY A 116 6.07 -1.52 8.61
C GLY A 116 4.72 -0.87 8.88
N ALA A 117 3.78 -0.98 7.94
CA ALA A 117 2.46 -0.38 8.06
C ALA A 117 1.47 -0.98 7.05
N ILE A 118 0.19 -0.89 7.36
CA ILE A 118 -0.92 -1.14 6.44
C ILE A 118 -1.66 0.18 6.28
N CYS A 119 -1.76 0.66 5.05
CA CYS A 119 -2.46 1.90 4.75
C CYS A 119 -3.50 1.68 3.66
N PHE A 120 -4.68 2.22 3.87
CA PHE A 120 -5.73 2.33 2.86
C PHE A 120 -5.71 3.73 2.28
N LEU A 121 -5.72 3.83 0.96
CA LEU A 121 -5.68 5.10 0.25
C LEU A 121 -6.91 5.25 -0.64
N SER A 122 -7.48 6.45 -0.63
CA SER A 122 -8.56 6.85 -1.53
C SER A 122 -8.14 8.15 -2.21
N LYS A 123 -7.62 8.04 -3.42
CA LYS A 123 -7.21 9.21 -4.19
C LYS A 123 -7.26 8.92 -5.69
N PRO A 124 -7.34 9.95 -6.54
CA PRO A 124 -7.30 9.75 -7.99
C PRO A 124 -6.00 9.07 -8.44
N PHE A 125 -6.14 8.16 -9.39
CA PHE A 125 -5.05 7.44 -10.02
C PHE A 125 -5.32 7.34 -11.51
N PHE A 126 -4.46 7.93 -12.35
CA PHE A 126 -4.66 8.06 -13.80
C PHE A 126 -6.05 8.62 -14.18
N GLY A 127 -6.52 9.64 -13.47
CA GLY A 127 -7.83 10.26 -13.73
C GLY A 127 -9.04 9.45 -13.22
N LEU A 128 -8.80 8.28 -12.60
CA LEU A 128 -9.81 7.45 -11.96
C LEU A 128 -9.66 7.52 -10.45
N GLU A 129 -10.78 7.53 -9.73
CA GLU A 129 -10.75 7.35 -8.28
C GLU A 129 -10.40 5.89 -7.97
N SER A 130 -9.46 5.69 -7.06
CA SER A 130 -9.01 4.36 -6.63
C SER A 130 -8.96 4.26 -5.11
N HIS A 131 -9.16 3.05 -4.63
CA HIS A 131 -9.18 2.72 -3.21
C HIS A 131 -8.19 1.58 -2.92
#